data_980af8e285301eb6f08b88cf53ae4763
#
_entry.id   980af8e285301eb6f08b88cf53ae4763
#
_cell.length_a   1.000
_cell.length_b   1.000
_cell.length_c   1.000
_cell.angle_alpha   90.00
_cell.angle_beta   90.00
_cell.angle_gamma   90.00
#
_symmetry.space_group_name_H-M   'P 1'
#
loop_
_entity.id
_entity.type
_entity.pdbx_description
1 polymer ?
#
loop_
_entity_poly.entity_id
_entity_poly.type
_entity_poly.pdbx_seq_one_letter_code
_entity_poly.pdbx_strand_id
1 'polypeptide(L)'
;WNKCKALNYAIKKLGEGYCFVADVDMIFHPEFTSVLEQCLDAYTATYFQVGFLSESETKKNVAFESYQVNFKTNEEATGMTLFPVSCLKKINGFDEFFHFWGAEDTDVHNRLKNAGCKVNFYDKKLLMLHQWHPNYRQRETKTLNKELQLSGIVEINQQHLFHNQKGNIVQVNPKDWGHIMDKAEWEELQAFPVTLLSNEKQRIDYFLYQQLPNSVNGILAVEIKENPVQNNFKYRLKKKMGKKVPQFYSLKEINDQILLHIVSFYHTKPYIYQVKEDLKTIIFKIKT
;
A
#
# COMPACT_ATOMS: atom_id res chain seq x y z
N TRP A 1 -2.80 -0.19 -4.79
CA TRP A 1 -3.54 -0.63 -3.60
C TRP A 1 -2.99 0.04 -2.34
N ASN A 2 -3.90 0.60 -1.52
CA ASN A 2 -3.59 1.18 -0.22
C ASN A 2 -4.54 0.57 0.83
N LYS A 3 -4.03 -0.41 1.60
CA LYS A 3 -4.74 -1.10 2.68
C LYS A 3 -5.23 -0.10 3.73
N CYS A 4 -4.37 0.84 4.14
CA CYS A 4 -4.67 1.82 5.18
C CYS A 4 -5.85 2.72 4.81
N LYS A 5 -5.91 3.19 3.56
CA LYS A 5 -7.01 4.02 3.06
C LYS A 5 -8.34 3.24 3.01
N ALA A 6 -8.29 1.97 2.59
CA ALA A 6 -9.48 1.11 2.58
C ALA A 6 -10.00 0.83 4.01
N LEU A 7 -9.10 0.55 4.96
CA LEU A 7 -9.45 0.39 6.38
C LEU A 7 -10.03 1.69 6.95
N ASN A 8 -9.40 2.82 6.69
CA ASN A 8 -9.83 4.13 7.17
C ASN A 8 -11.22 4.52 6.68
N TYR A 9 -11.56 4.20 5.42
CA TYR A 9 -12.90 4.40 4.89
C TYR A 9 -13.95 3.66 5.72
N ALA A 10 -13.67 2.41 6.12
CA ALA A 10 -14.58 1.64 6.98
C ALA A 10 -14.60 2.19 8.41
N ILE A 11 -13.44 2.43 9.03
CA ILE A 11 -13.28 2.94 10.40
C ILE A 11 -14.02 4.25 10.59
N LYS A 12 -13.96 5.17 9.63
CA LYS A 12 -14.62 6.46 9.68
C LYS A 12 -16.15 6.35 9.76
N LYS A 13 -16.71 5.29 9.14
CA LYS A 13 -18.16 5.00 9.14
C LYS A 13 -18.64 4.26 10.37
N LEU A 14 -17.74 3.61 11.11
CA LEU A 14 -18.11 2.97 12.37
C LEU A 14 -18.49 4.02 13.42
N GLY A 15 -19.51 3.71 14.22
CA GLY A 15 -19.89 4.51 15.39
C GLY A 15 -18.92 4.30 16.56
N GLU A 16 -19.45 3.74 17.64
CA GLU A 16 -18.71 3.25 18.80
C GLU A 16 -18.51 1.74 18.72
N GLY A 17 -17.71 1.18 19.63
CA GLY A 17 -17.46 -0.26 19.74
C GLY A 17 -16.09 -0.65 19.27
N TYR A 18 -15.98 -1.82 18.65
CA TYR A 18 -14.71 -2.45 18.30
C TYR A 18 -14.70 -2.88 16.85
N CYS A 19 -13.50 -2.94 16.26
CA CYS A 19 -13.28 -3.57 14.97
C CYS A 19 -12.04 -4.47 15.02
N PHE A 20 -12.13 -5.62 14.36
CA PHE A 20 -11.00 -6.51 14.18
C PHE A 20 -10.46 -6.34 12.76
N VAL A 21 -9.17 -6.01 12.65
CA VAL A 21 -8.48 -5.91 11.36
C VAL A 21 -7.76 -7.22 11.09
N ALA A 22 -8.13 -7.87 9.99
CA ALA A 22 -7.55 -9.14 9.56
C ALA A 22 -7.20 -9.13 8.08
N ASP A 23 -6.19 -9.92 7.71
CA ASP A 23 -5.91 -10.24 6.32
C ASP A 23 -6.90 -11.30 5.81
N VAL A 24 -7.11 -11.35 4.49
CA VAL A 24 -8.16 -12.20 3.89
C VAL A 24 -7.80 -13.69 3.82
N ASP A 25 -6.55 -14.02 4.03
CA ASP A 25 -5.97 -15.36 3.93
C ASP A 25 -5.79 -16.06 5.28
N MET A 26 -6.65 -15.70 6.24
CA MET A 26 -6.66 -16.25 7.58
C MET A 26 -7.68 -17.39 7.72
N ILE A 27 -7.29 -18.45 8.44
CA ILE A 27 -8.19 -19.50 8.94
C ILE A 27 -8.40 -19.24 10.44
N PHE A 28 -9.67 -19.14 10.87
CA PHE A 28 -10.01 -18.84 12.25
C PHE A 28 -10.39 -20.09 13.03
N HIS A 29 -9.94 -20.14 14.30
CA HIS A 29 -10.37 -21.14 15.26
C HIS A 29 -11.87 -20.99 15.58
N PRO A 30 -12.65 -22.09 15.80
CA PRO A 30 -14.08 -21.99 16.14
C PRO A 30 -14.39 -21.08 17.35
N GLU A 31 -13.49 -21.02 18.35
CA GLU A 31 -13.66 -20.17 19.54
C GLU A 31 -13.17 -18.72 19.34
N PHE A 32 -12.76 -18.34 18.14
CA PHE A 32 -12.19 -17.02 17.87
C PHE A 32 -13.08 -15.88 18.40
N THR A 33 -14.37 -15.88 18.07
CA THR A 33 -15.31 -14.82 18.46
C THR A 33 -15.48 -14.75 19.97
N SER A 34 -15.62 -15.89 20.65
CA SER A 34 -15.81 -15.92 22.11
C SER A 34 -14.56 -15.44 22.87
N VAL A 35 -13.37 -15.67 22.33
CA VAL A 35 -12.12 -15.13 22.91
C VAL A 35 -11.99 -13.63 22.62
N LEU A 36 -12.36 -13.16 21.42
CA LEU A 36 -12.40 -11.74 21.12
C LEU A 36 -13.27 -10.96 22.12
N GLU A 37 -14.47 -11.48 22.45
CA GLU A 37 -15.39 -10.87 23.40
C GLU A 37 -14.76 -10.72 24.80
N GLN A 38 -13.89 -11.65 25.21
CA GLN A 38 -13.15 -11.56 26.48
C GLN A 38 -12.00 -10.52 26.44
N CYS A 39 -11.57 -10.11 25.25
CA CYS A 39 -10.51 -9.11 25.07
C CYS A 39 -11.05 -7.68 24.91
N LEU A 40 -12.36 -7.46 24.99
CA LEU A 40 -12.96 -6.14 24.85
C LEU A 40 -12.56 -5.21 26.01
N ASP A 41 -11.85 -4.14 25.70
CA ASP A 41 -11.48 -3.08 26.65
C ASP A 41 -11.40 -1.74 25.89
N ALA A 42 -12.09 -0.71 26.41
CA ALA A 42 -12.29 0.57 25.73
C ALA A 42 -10.99 1.36 25.44
N TYR A 43 -9.90 1.00 26.11
CA TYR A 43 -8.63 1.71 26.01
C TYR A 43 -7.47 0.81 25.55
N THR A 44 -7.74 -0.48 25.25
CA THR A 44 -6.71 -1.47 24.91
C THR A 44 -6.96 -2.03 23.52
N ALA A 45 -6.01 -1.85 22.62
CA ALA A 45 -5.92 -2.62 21.37
C ALA A 45 -5.23 -3.95 21.66
N THR A 46 -5.82 -5.07 21.23
CA THR A 46 -5.23 -6.41 21.45
C THR A 46 -4.91 -7.05 20.10
N TYR A 47 -3.63 -7.39 19.88
CA TYR A 47 -3.20 -8.15 18.70
C TYR A 47 -2.82 -9.58 19.08
N PHE A 48 -2.92 -10.47 18.12
CA PHE A 48 -2.95 -11.90 18.40
C PHE A 48 -1.78 -12.63 17.75
N GLN A 49 -1.29 -13.66 18.44
CA GLN A 49 -0.36 -14.62 17.86
C GLN A 49 -0.98 -15.32 16.66
N VAL A 50 -0.23 -15.44 15.56
CA VAL A 50 -0.62 -16.11 14.33
C VAL A 50 0.28 -17.30 14.06
N GLY A 51 -0.31 -18.42 13.69
CA GLY A 51 0.42 -19.59 13.19
C GLY A 51 0.54 -19.54 11.67
N PHE A 52 1.74 -19.68 11.13
CA PHE A 52 1.97 -19.70 9.69
C PHE A 52 2.00 -21.13 9.17
N LEU A 53 1.24 -21.38 8.11
CA LEU A 53 1.20 -22.66 7.42
C LEU A 53 2.28 -22.76 6.33
N SER A 54 2.69 -23.99 6.03
CA SER A 54 3.46 -24.27 4.82
C SER A 54 2.56 -24.29 3.59
N GLU A 55 3.15 -24.29 2.38
CA GLU A 55 2.39 -24.42 1.13
C GLU A 55 1.56 -25.71 1.08
N SER A 56 2.12 -26.84 1.56
CA SER A 56 1.42 -28.11 1.60
C SER A 56 0.27 -28.14 2.62
N GLU A 57 0.43 -27.48 3.77
CA GLU A 57 -0.62 -27.39 4.78
C GLU A 57 -1.78 -26.51 4.29
N THR A 58 -1.49 -25.39 3.63
CA THR A 58 -2.53 -24.49 3.07
C THR A 58 -3.47 -25.18 2.09
N LYS A 59 -3.00 -26.23 1.39
CA LYS A 59 -3.84 -27.00 0.44
C LYS A 59 -4.80 -27.99 1.10
N LYS A 60 -4.68 -28.21 2.41
CA LYS A 60 -5.55 -29.12 3.15
C LYS A 60 -6.88 -28.43 3.50
N ASN A 61 -7.92 -29.26 3.63
CA ASN A 61 -9.22 -28.84 4.16
C ASN A 61 -9.56 -29.73 5.35
N VAL A 62 -9.06 -29.35 6.51
CA VAL A 62 -9.16 -30.13 7.76
C VAL A 62 -9.61 -29.23 8.90
N ALA A 63 -9.94 -29.82 10.07
CA ALA A 63 -10.23 -29.04 11.26
C ALA A 63 -9.02 -28.20 11.70
N PHE A 64 -9.27 -27.06 12.34
CA PHE A 64 -8.23 -26.10 12.74
C PHE A 64 -7.06 -26.74 13.49
N GLU A 65 -7.37 -27.63 14.43
CA GLU A 65 -6.39 -28.31 15.30
C GLU A 65 -5.56 -29.37 14.55
N SER A 66 -5.99 -29.76 13.35
CA SER A 66 -5.31 -30.76 12.53
C SER A 66 -4.23 -30.19 11.61
N TYR A 67 -4.15 -28.84 11.50
CA TYR A 67 -3.09 -28.19 10.73
C TYR A 67 -1.75 -28.25 11.47
N GLN A 68 -0.69 -28.52 10.73
CA GLN A 68 0.67 -28.44 11.22
C GLN A 68 1.23 -27.03 11.03
N VAL A 69 1.39 -26.30 12.14
CA VAL A 69 1.93 -24.94 12.14
C VAL A 69 3.44 -24.99 11.90
N ASN A 70 3.91 -24.28 10.88
CA ASN A 70 5.32 -24.18 10.54
C ASN A 70 6.08 -23.32 11.56
N PHE A 71 5.55 -22.13 11.89
CA PHE A 71 6.03 -21.27 12.97
C PHE A 71 4.90 -20.41 13.50
N LYS A 72 5.11 -19.84 14.71
CA LYS A 72 4.17 -18.88 15.31
C LYS A 72 4.85 -17.52 15.42
N THR A 73 4.07 -16.47 15.25
CA THR A 73 4.56 -15.11 15.49
C THR A 73 4.80 -14.85 16.97
N ASN A 74 5.64 -13.87 17.25
CA ASN A 74 5.88 -13.32 18.58
C ASN A 74 5.28 -11.91 18.69
N GLU A 75 5.56 -11.21 19.77
CA GLU A 75 5.07 -9.85 20.04
C GLU A 75 5.57 -8.77 19.06
N GLU A 76 6.56 -9.06 18.22
CA GLU A 76 7.06 -8.14 17.19
C GLU A 76 6.16 -8.08 15.94
N ALA A 77 5.32 -9.10 15.73
CA ALA A 77 4.41 -9.19 14.62
C ALA A 77 3.04 -8.58 14.98
N THR A 78 2.84 -7.34 14.63
CA THR A 78 1.77 -6.45 15.09
C THR A 78 0.47 -6.47 14.27
N GLY A 79 0.30 -7.41 13.34
CA GLY A 79 -0.94 -7.62 12.58
C GLY A 79 -2.09 -8.22 13.40
N MET A 80 -3.22 -8.50 12.78
CA MET A 80 -4.38 -9.19 13.39
C MET A 80 -4.81 -8.58 14.72
N THR A 81 -5.33 -7.35 14.69
CA THR A 81 -5.59 -6.56 15.89
C THR A 81 -7.07 -6.25 16.08
N LEU A 82 -7.55 -6.45 17.30
CA LEU A 82 -8.82 -5.92 17.82
C LEU A 82 -8.61 -4.51 18.35
N PHE A 83 -9.27 -3.54 17.76
CA PHE A 83 -9.16 -2.13 18.13
C PHE A 83 -10.47 -1.60 18.71
N PRO A 84 -10.42 -0.80 19.81
CA PRO A 84 -11.51 0.14 20.12
C PRO A 84 -11.58 1.19 19.00
N VAL A 85 -12.76 1.41 18.43
CA VAL A 85 -12.96 2.39 17.37
C VAL A 85 -12.61 3.81 17.83
N SER A 86 -12.90 4.13 19.10
CA SER A 86 -12.52 5.42 19.73
C SER A 86 -11.00 5.67 19.69
N CYS A 87 -10.20 4.64 19.97
CA CYS A 87 -8.74 4.74 19.92
C CYS A 87 -8.22 4.99 18.48
N LEU A 88 -8.78 4.29 17.48
CA LEU A 88 -8.43 4.53 16.08
C LEU A 88 -8.82 5.94 15.62
N LYS A 89 -10.01 6.42 15.99
CA LYS A 89 -10.45 7.78 15.65
C LYS A 89 -9.58 8.86 16.30
N LYS A 90 -9.11 8.63 17.52
CA LYS A 90 -8.21 9.55 18.25
C LYS A 90 -6.89 9.81 17.49
N ILE A 91 -6.39 8.82 16.74
CA ILE A 91 -5.14 8.90 15.97
C ILE A 91 -5.35 9.15 14.48
N ASN A 92 -6.60 9.44 14.03
CA ASN A 92 -6.99 9.57 12.63
C ASN A 92 -6.73 8.29 11.78
N GLY A 93 -6.99 7.10 12.37
CA GLY A 93 -6.87 5.82 11.68
C GLY A 93 -5.45 5.37 11.37
N PHE A 94 -5.31 4.51 10.38
CA PHE A 94 -4.05 4.07 9.83
C PHE A 94 -3.40 5.17 9.01
N ASP A 95 -2.07 5.22 8.95
CA ASP A 95 -1.36 6.20 8.13
C ASP A 95 -1.47 5.84 6.64
N GLU A 96 -2.14 6.71 5.86
CA GLU A 96 -2.40 6.52 4.44
C GLU A 96 -1.16 6.66 3.55
N PHE A 97 -0.02 7.04 4.12
CA PHE A 97 1.27 6.99 3.44
C PHE A 97 1.67 5.55 3.11
N PHE A 98 1.40 4.59 4.01
CA PHE A 98 1.80 3.20 3.79
C PHE A 98 1.06 2.57 2.62
N HIS A 99 1.84 2.17 1.61
CA HIS A 99 1.34 1.51 0.41
C HIS A 99 2.00 0.16 0.23
N PHE A 100 1.32 -0.73 -0.48
CA PHE A 100 1.75 -2.07 -0.85
C PHE A 100 1.93 -2.99 0.35
N TRP A 101 3.05 -2.95 1.06
CA TRP A 101 3.34 -3.86 2.15
C TRP A 101 4.36 -3.29 3.16
N GLY A 102 4.08 -3.52 4.44
CA GLY A 102 5.01 -3.41 5.56
C GLY A 102 4.94 -2.12 6.37
N ALA A 103 5.13 -2.26 7.66
CA ALA A 103 5.24 -1.25 8.70
C ALA A 103 3.92 -0.58 9.17
N GLU A 104 2.81 -0.68 8.43
CA GLU A 104 1.55 -0.01 8.77
C GLU A 104 0.95 -0.46 10.12
N ASP A 105 1.05 -1.76 10.42
CA ASP A 105 0.51 -2.34 11.65
C ASP A 105 1.36 -1.94 12.88
N THR A 106 2.68 -1.87 12.72
CA THR A 106 3.59 -1.38 13.77
C THR A 106 3.39 0.12 14.02
N ASP A 107 3.20 0.90 12.95
CA ASP A 107 2.96 2.33 13.06
C ASP A 107 1.69 2.65 13.84
N VAL A 108 0.57 2.00 13.50
CA VAL A 108 -0.69 2.25 14.21
C VAL A 108 -0.59 1.90 15.70
N HIS A 109 0.11 0.82 16.09
CA HIS A 109 0.34 0.47 17.48
C HIS A 109 1.18 1.51 18.22
N ASN A 110 2.24 2.02 17.59
CA ASN A 110 3.08 3.07 18.19
C ASN A 110 2.28 4.35 18.42
N ARG A 111 1.49 4.78 17.44
CA ARG A 111 0.65 5.98 17.56
C ARG A 111 -0.45 5.82 18.61
N LEU A 112 -1.02 4.63 18.75
CA LEU A 112 -1.95 4.31 19.85
C LEU A 112 -1.29 4.47 21.21
N LYS A 113 -0.09 3.90 21.40
CA LYS A 113 0.70 4.07 22.65
C LYS A 113 0.98 5.54 22.93
N ASN A 114 1.40 6.31 21.92
CA ASN A 114 1.66 7.75 22.03
C ASN A 114 0.37 8.54 22.39
N ALA A 115 -0.79 8.06 21.95
CA ALA A 115 -2.10 8.63 22.29
C ALA A 115 -2.63 8.23 23.69
N GLY A 116 -1.89 7.38 24.42
CA GLY A 116 -2.27 6.88 25.74
C GLY A 116 -3.20 5.68 25.73
N CYS A 117 -3.43 5.02 24.58
CA CYS A 117 -4.10 3.73 24.50
C CYS A 117 -3.12 2.61 24.82
N LYS A 118 -3.60 1.57 25.48
CA LYS A 118 -2.79 0.36 25.74
C LYS A 118 -2.72 -0.52 24.50
N VAL A 119 -1.64 -1.24 24.31
CA VAL A 119 -1.48 -2.25 23.26
C VAL A 119 -1.02 -3.54 23.92
N ASN A 120 -1.78 -4.61 23.75
CA ASN A 120 -1.60 -5.89 24.40
C ASN A 120 -1.39 -7.01 23.39
N PHE A 121 -0.48 -7.95 23.68
CA PHE A 121 -0.26 -9.16 22.88
C PHE A 121 -0.99 -10.35 23.51
N TYR A 122 -1.77 -11.07 22.71
CA TYR A 122 -2.48 -12.26 23.11
C TYR A 122 -1.86 -13.52 22.50
N ASP A 123 -1.28 -14.37 23.32
CA ASP A 123 -0.61 -15.63 22.96
C ASP A 123 -1.09 -16.86 23.76
N LYS A 124 -2.15 -16.68 24.60
CA LYS A 124 -2.66 -17.75 25.46
C LYS A 124 -3.23 -18.94 24.68
N LYS A 125 -3.81 -18.67 23.51
CA LYS A 125 -4.37 -19.68 22.60
C LYS A 125 -4.14 -19.24 21.17
N LEU A 126 -3.71 -20.16 20.30
CA LEU A 126 -3.61 -19.89 18.87
C LEU A 126 -5.02 -19.89 18.26
N LEU A 127 -5.42 -18.76 17.72
CA LEU A 127 -6.77 -18.53 17.20
C LEU A 127 -6.82 -18.32 15.71
N MET A 128 -5.67 -18.19 15.06
CA MET A 128 -5.59 -17.87 13.64
C MET A 128 -4.40 -18.56 12.99
N LEU A 129 -4.62 -19.03 11.76
CA LEU A 129 -3.59 -19.60 10.90
C LEU A 129 -3.54 -18.79 9.63
N HIS A 130 -2.33 -18.36 9.26
CA HIS A 130 -2.08 -17.65 8.00
C HIS A 130 -1.74 -18.68 6.92
N GLN A 131 -2.49 -18.63 5.83
CA GLN A 131 -2.26 -19.46 4.66
C GLN A 131 -0.98 -19.01 3.94
N TRP A 132 -0.24 -19.98 3.43
CA TRP A 132 1.00 -19.69 2.71
C TRP A 132 0.73 -19.03 1.35
N HIS A 133 1.44 -17.98 1.09
CA HIS A 133 1.60 -17.36 -0.23
C HIS A 133 3.00 -16.72 -0.35
N PRO A 134 3.54 -16.50 -1.56
CA PRO A 134 4.78 -15.75 -1.73
C PRO A 134 4.64 -14.33 -1.15
N ASN A 135 5.59 -13.88 -0.35
CA ASN A 135 5.56 -12.53 0.20
C ASN A 135 5.83 -11.46 -0.87
N TYR A 136 5.59 -10.18 -0.55
CA TYR A 136 5.75 -9.07 -1.48
C TYR A 136 7.16 -9.01 -2.09
N ARG A 137 8.21 -9.16 -1.26
CA ARG A 137 9.61 -9.11 -1.73
C ARG A 137 9.94 -10.25 -2.70
N GLN A 138 9.38 -11.44 -2.50
CA GLN A 138 9.59 -12.59 -3.40
C GLN A 138 8.90 -12.39 -4.76
N ARG A 139 7.86 -11.55 -4.83
CA ARG A 139 7.12 -11.25 -6.06
C ARG A 139 7.65 -10.03 -6.81
N GLU A 140 8.57 -9.26 -6.20
CA GLU A 140 9.12 -8.05 -6.83
C GLU A 140 9.90 -8.38 -8.09
N THR A 141 9.58 -7.67 -9.19
CA THR A 141 10.19 -7.88 -10.50
C THR A 141 10.99 -6.65 -10.95
N LYS A 142 12.06 -6.90 -11.70
CA LYS A 142 12.89 -5.85 -12.32
C LYS A 142 12.28 -5.29 -13.61
N THR A 143 11.19 -5.88 -14.09
CA THR A 143 10.49 -5.48 -15.31
C THR A 143 9.08 -5.01 -14.98
N LEU A 144 8.51 -4.20 -15.85
CA LEU A 144 7.13 -3.79 -15.74
C LEU A 144 6.20 -5.01 -15.79
N ASN A 145 5.25 -5.09 -14.88
CA ASN A 145 4.24 -6.14 -14.85
C ASN A 145 2.85 -5.52 -14.55
N LYS A 146 1.79 -6.34 -14.61
CA LYS A 146 0.42 -5.91 -14.32
C LYS A 146 0.17 -5.71 -12.83
N GLU A 147 0.84 -6.48 -11.99
CA GLU A 147 0.80 -6.29 -10.55
C GLU A 147 1.57 -5.00 -10.24
N LEU A 148 0.86 -3.99 -9.76
CA LEU A 148 1.49 -2.73 -9.40
C LEU A 148 2.50 -2.97 -8.28
N GLN A 149 3.76 -2.71 -8.59
CA GLN A 149 4.89 -2.85 -7.68
C GLN A 149 5.76 -1.61 -7.74
N LEU A 150 6.17 -1.14 -6.58
CA LEU A 150 7.13 -0.05 -6.42
C LEU A 150 8.41 -0.61 -5.80
N SER A 151 9.50 -0.53 -6.54
CA SER A 151 10.81 -0.98 -6.05
C SER A 151 11.25 -0.17 -4.83
N GLY A 152 11.73 -0.89 -3.80
CA GLY A 152 12.21 -0.26 -2.55
C GLY A 152 11.12 0.29 -1.63
N ILE A 153 9.84 0.02 -1.88
CA ILE A 153 8.75 0.56 -1.03
C ILE A 153 8.82 0.06 0.41
N VAL A 154 9.27 -1.17 0.63
CA VAL A 154 9.39 -1.73 1.99
C VAL A 154 10.38 -0.93 2.82
N GLU A 155 11.51 -0.56 2.23
CA GLU A 155 12.55 0.27 2.85
C GLU A 155 12.04 1.69 3.10
N ILE A 156 11.28 2.27 2.17
CA ILE A 156 10.63 3.59 2.31
C ILE A 156 9.62 3.55 3.47
N ASN A 157 8.77 2.54 3.54
CA ASN A 157 7.82 2.36 4.63
C ASN A 157 8.54 2.24 5.98
N GLN A 158 9.65 1.50 6.06
CA GLN A 158 10.45 1.40 7.28
C GLN A 158 11.05 2.77 7.69
N GLN A 159 11.57 3.55 6.76
CA GLN A 159 12.09 4.89 7.06
C GLN A 159 10.97 5.82 7.56
N HIS A 160 9.78 5.74 6.99
CA HIS A 160 8.63 6.50 7.45
C HIS A 160 8.19 6.09 8.87
N LEU A 161 8.14 4.79 9.15
CA LEU A 161 7.91 4.26 10.51
C LEU A 161 8.92 4.85 11.51
N PHE A 162 10.23 4.82 11.20
CA PHE A 162 11.25 5.39 12.08
C PHE A 162 11.08 6.90 12.29
N HIS A 163 10.68 7.63 11.24
CA HIS A 163 10.36 9.05 11.36
C HIS A 163 9.21 9.27 12.36
N ASN A 164 8.11 8.53 12.21
CA ASN A 164 6.94 8.64 13.08
C ASN A 164 7.28 8.26 14.54
N GLN A 165 8.07 7.21 14.74
CA GLN A 165 8.54 6.79 16.06
C GLN A 165 9.40 7.86 16.72
N LYS A 166 10.42 8.39 16.02
CA LYS A 166 11.32 9.42 16.53
C LYS A 166 10.60 10.72 16.88
N GLY A 167 9.56 11.05 16.10
CA GLY A 167 8.72 12.23 16.31
C GLY A 167 7.64 12.06 17.38
N ASN A 168 7.47 10.86 17.96
CA ASN A 168 6.34 10.51 18.83
C ASN A 168 4.99 10.91 18.21
N ILE A 169 4.84 10.70 16.90
CA ILE A 169 3.67 11.13 16.14
C ILE A 169 2.42 10.41 16.68
N VAL A 170 1.32 11.14 16.76
CA VAL A 170 0.00 10.62 17.15
C VAL A 170 -0.94 10.63 15.94
N GLN A 171 -1.11 11.78 15.30
CA GLN A 171 -2.00 11.95 14.16
C GLN A 171 -1.19 12.21 12.89
N VAL A 172 -1.54 11.54 11.79
CA VAL A 172 -0.76 11.56 10.54
C VAL A 172 -1.58 12.05 9.34
N ASN A 173 -2.82 11.64 9.24
CA ASN A 173 -3.65 11.91 8.07
C ASN A 173 -4.30 13.30 8.15
N PRO A 174 -4.66 13.92 6.99
CA PRO A 174 -5.44 15.15 6.97
C PRO A 174 -6.86 14.95 7.57
N LYS A 175 -7.59 16.04 7.77
CA LYS A 175 -8.93 16.03 8.41
C LYS A 175 -9.95 15.15 7.66
N ASP A 176 -9.80 15.02 6.36
CA ASP A 176 -10.65 14.21 5.46
C ASP A 176 -10.11 12.80 5.19
N TRP A 177 -9.28 12.27 6.10
CA TRP A 177 -8.75 10.90 6.01
C TRP A 177 -9.84 9.85 5.74
N GLY A 178 -9.46 8.74 5.10
CA GLY A 178 -10.39 7.68 4.72
C GLY A 178 -11.30 8.06 3.55
N HIS A 179 -11.01 9.16 2.83
CA HIS A 179 -11.72 9.46 1.61
C HIS A 179 -11.26 8.52 0.49
N ILE A 180 -12.20 7.89 -0.20
CA ILE A 180 -11.97 7.13 -1.42
C ILE A 180 -12.64 7.83 -2.59
N MET A 181 -12.04 7.73 -3.76
CA MET A 181 -12.60 8.25 -5.01
C MET A 181 -14.02 7.69 -5.22
N ASP A 182 -14.99 8.56 -5.38
CA ASP A 182 -16.36 8.17 -5.65
C ASP A 182 -16.59 7.83 -7.14
N LYS A 183 -17.82 7.40 -7.47
CA LYS A 183 -18.18 7.01 -8.83
C LYS A 183 -18.10 8.19 -9.81
N ALA A 184 -18.52 9.38 -9.40
CA ALA A 184 -18.50 10.56 -10.25
C ALA A 184 -17.07 11.03 -10.57
N GLU A 185 -16.21 11.06 -9.56
CA GLU A 185 -14.78 11.34 -9.71
C GLU A 185 -14.10 10.32 -10.64
N TRP A 186 -14.45 9.04 -10.48
CA TRP A 186 -13.92 7.96 -11.32
C TRP A 186 -14.36 8.11 -12.78
N GLU A 187 -15.66 8.39 -13.04
CA GLU A 187 -16.21 8.60 -14.37
C GLU A 187 -15.60 9.85 -15.04
N GLU A 188 -15.42 10.93 -14.29
CA GLU A 188 -14.75 12.15 -14.76
C GLU A 188 -13.31 11.87 -15.21
N LEU A 189 -12.53 11.18 -14.37
CA LEU A 189 -11.16 10.78 -14.69
C LEU A 189 -11.11 9.80 -15.87
N GLN A 190 -12.02 8.84 -15.93
CA GLN A 190 -12.08 7.89 -17.04
C GLN A 190 -12.33 8.58 -18.38
N ALA A 191 -13.29 9.48 -18.42
CA ALA A 191 -13.69 10.19 -19.64
C ALA A 191 -12.63 11.21 -20.12
N PHE A 192 -11.74 11.68 -19.22
CA PHE A 192 -10.79 12.73 -19.57
C PHE A 192 -9.75 12.23 -20.60
N PRO A 193 -9.53 12.97 -21.72
CA PRO A 193 -8.62 12.55 -22.78
C PRO A 193 -7.17 12.54 -22.32
N VAL A 194 -6.41 11.54 -22.77
CA VAL A 194 -4.98 11.42 -22.44
C VAL A 194 -4.11 12.13 -23.47
N THR A 195 -3.04 12.76 -23.00
CA THR A 195 -1.96 13.29 -23.82
C THR A 195 -0.85 12.23 -23.93
N LEU A 196 -0.37 11.97 -25.14
CA LEU A 196 0.72 11.04 -25.35
C LEU A 196 2.05 11.63 -24.86
N LEU A 197 2.70 10.92 -23.93
CA LEU A 197 3.99 11.25 -23.36
C LEU A 197 5.00 10.14 -23.69
N SER A 198 6.12 10.51 -24.35
CA SER A 198 7.18 9.52 -24.60
C SER A 198 8.05 9.33 -23.36
N ASN A 199 8.70 8.16 -23.26
CA ASN A 199 9.62 7.82 -22.18
C ASN A 199 10.98 8.55 -22.23
N GLU A 200 11.10 9.63 -23.01
CA GLU A 200 12.28 10.50 -23.01
C GLU A 200 12.47 11.14 -21.64
N LYS A 201 13.68 11.01 -21.06
CA LYS A 201 13.96 11.45 -19.67
C LYS A 201 13.51 12.88 -19.41
N GLN A 202 13.90 13.81 -20.27
CA GLN A 202 13.56 15.23 -20.08
C GLN A 202 12.05 15.50 -20.09
N ARG A 203 11.27 14.72 -20.86
CA ARG A 203 9.81 14.85 -20.89
C ARG A 203 9.15 14.29 -19.63
N ILE A 204 9.63 13.12 -19.17
CA ILE A 204 9.16 12.52 -17.93
C ILE A 204 9.53 13.39 -16.72
N ASP A 205 10.77 13.89 -16.67
CA ASP A 205 11.23 14.77 -15.59
C ASP A 205 10.44 16.09 -15.59
N TYR A 206 10.19 16.68 -16.75
CA TYR A 206 9.35 17.89 -16.85
C TYR A 206 7.92 17.62 -16.36
N PHE A 207 7.33 16.49 -16.74
CA PHE A 207 6.00 16.10 -16.29
C PHE A 207 5.96 15.94 -14.76
N LEU A 208 6.87 15.16 -14.18
CA LEU A 208 6.87 14.83 -12.76
C LEU A 208 7.28 16.00 -11.86
N TYR A 209 8.25 16.80 -12.26
CA TYR A 209 8.85 17.83 -11.40
C TYR A 209 8.41 19.27 -11.72
N GLN A 210 7.71 19.49 -12.83
CA GLN A 210 7.20 20.81 -13.20
C GLN A 210 5.69 20.80 -13.47
N GLN A 211 5.21 19.95 -14.37
CA GLN A 211 3.82 19.99 -14.77
C GLN A 211 2.88 19.49 -13.67
N LEU A 212 3.18 18.35 -13.07
CA LEU A 212 2.35 17.74 -12.04
C LEU A 212 2.27 18.57 -10.75
N PRO A 213 3.38 19.08 -10.17
CA PRO A 213 3.31 19.89 -8.95
C PRO A 213 2.67 21.27 -9.15
N ASN A 214 2.73 21.83 -10.36
CA ASN A 214 2.16 23.14 -10.67
C ASN A 214 0.72 23.07 -11.18
N SER A 215 0.15 21.88 -11.33
CA SER A 215 -1.26 21.72 -11.70
C SER A 215 -2.13 21.96 -10.46
N VAL A 216 -3.07 22.90 -10.58
CA VAL A 216 -4.00 23.25 -9.49
C VAL A 216 -5.42 23.22 -10.02
N ASN A 217 -6.31 22.54 -9.30
CA ASN A 217 -7.74 22.42 -9.61
C ASN A 217 -8.01 21.94 -11.05
N GLY A 218 -7.23 20.98 -11.54
CA GLY A 218 -7.36 20.46 -12.89
C GLY A 218 -7.17 18.94 -12.95
N ILE A 219 -7.32 18.39 -14.16
CA ILE A 219 -7.00 17.00 -14.45
C ILE A 219 -5.78 16.93 -15.34
N LEU A 220 -4.77 16.18 -14.91
CA LEU A 220 -3.67 15.75 -15.76
C LEU A 220 -3.89 14.29 -16.16
N ALA A 221 -3.79 14.02 -17.46
CA ALA A 221 -3.98 12.68 -18.00
C ALA A 221 -2.94 12.40 -19.08
N VAL A 222 -2.12 11.39 -18.88
CA VAL A 222 -1.05 10.98 -19.80
C VAL A 222 -1.13 9.50 -20.12
N GLU A 223 -0.83 9.19 -21.37
CA GLU A 223 -0.53 7.85 -21.85
C GLU A 223 0.96 7.78 -22.18
N ILE A 224 1.73 6.97 -21.45
CA ILE A 224 3.18 6.89 -21.56
C ILE A 224 3.57 5.66 -22.35
N LYS A 225 4.39 5.86 -23.38
CA LYS A 225 4.89 4.79 -24.26
C LYS A 225 6.37 4.96 -24.55
N GLU A 226 7.01 3.86 -24.92
CA GLU A 226 8.38 3.89 -25.41
C GLU A 226 8.49 4.64 -26.72
N ASN A 227 9.48 5.51 -26.84
CA ASN A 227 9.79 6.20 -28.08
C ASN A 227 10.48 5.21 -29.04
N PRO A 228 9.93 4.96 -30.24
CA PRO A 228 10.50 4.01 -31.18
C PRO A 228 11.92 4.39 -31.67
N VAL A 229 12.30 5.66 -31.54
CA VAL A 229 13.65 6.14 -31.91
C VAL A 229 14.77 5.39 -31.15
N GLN A 230 14.53 4.98 -29.88
CA GLN A 230 15.53 4.23 -29.10
C GLN A 230 15.92 2.88 -29.75
N ASN A 231 15.05 2.32 -30.59
CA ASN A 231 15.25 1.08 -31.31
C ASN A 231 15.90 1.26 -32.68
N ASN A 232 16.06 2.52 -33.15
CA ASN A 232 16.62 2.83 -34.46
C ASN A 232 18.13 2.57 -34.49
N PHE A 233 18.62 1.95 -35.58
CA PHE A 233 20.04 1.68 -35.79
C PHE A 233 20.88 2.96 -35.72
N LYS A 234 20.45 4.06 -36.35
CA LYS A 234 21.13 5.37 -36.30
C LYS A 234 21.31 5.88 -34.87
N TYR A 235 20.29 5.73 -34.02
CA TYR A 235 20.33 6.11 -32.61
C TYR A 235 21.39 5.28 -31.86
N ARG A 236 21.34 3.95 -32.00
CA ARG A 236 22.27 3.03 -31.35
C ARG A 236 23.74 3.29 -31.77
N LEU A 237 23.97 3.54 -33.06
CA LEU A 237 25.28 3.87 -33.57
C LEU A 237 25.80 5.19 -33.00
N LYS A 238 25.01 6.27 -33.01
CA LYS A 238 25.37 7.56 -32.40
C LYS A 238 25.71 7.43 -30.92
N LYS A 239 24.88 6.68 -30.16
CA LYS A 239 25.11 6.40 -28.74
C LYS A 239 26.44 5.67 -28.52
N LYS A 240 26.73 4.62 -29.32
CA LYS A 240 28.02 3.88 -29.26
C LYS A 240 29.20 4.76 -29.59
N MET A 241 29.04 5.73 -30.50
CA MET A 241 30.08 6.71 -30.87
C MET A 241 30.22 7.86 -29.84
N GLY A 242 29.56 7.82 -28.68
CA GLY A 242 29.65 8.89 -27.69
C GLY A 242 28.98 10.21 -28.08
N LYS A 243 28.21 10.24 -29.18
CA LYS A 243 27.49 11.47 -29.61
C LYS A 243 26.31 11.74 -28.69
N LYS A 244 25.99 13.04 -28.51
CA LYS A 244 24.79 13.46 -27.76
C LYS A 244 23.54 12.93 -28.43
N VAL A 245 22.76 12.12 -27.70
CA VAL A 245 21.47 11.56 -28.13
C VAL A 245 20.46 11.69 -27.00
N PRO A 246 19.13 11.71 -27.30
CA PRO A 246 18.10 11.66 -26.26
C PRO A 246 18.31 10.46 -25.31
N GLN A 247 18.04 10.66 -24.05
CA GLN A 247 18.08 9.62 -23.01
C GLN A 247 16.65 9.15 -22.74
N PHE A 248 16.50 7.85 -22.46
CA PHE A 248 15.18 7.25 -22.20
C PHE A 248 15.19 6.51 -20.87
N TYR A 249 14.10 6.62 -20.13
CA TYR A 249 13.76 5.72 -19.03
C TYR A 249 13.14 4.44 -19.58
N SER A 250 13.33 3.32 -18.91
CA SER A 250 12.48 2.16 -19.10
C SER A 250 11.08 2.44 -18.52
N LEU A 251 10.07 1.70 -18.98
CA LEU A 251 8.73 1.86 -18.41
C LEU A 251 8.67 1.42 -16.94
N LYS A 252 9.54 0.51 -16.49
CA LYS A 252 9.65 0.16 -15.07
C LYS A 252 10.20 1.32 -14.22
N GLU A 253 11.23 2.03 -14.68
CA GLU A 253 11.73 3.22 -13.99
C GLU A 253 10.65 4.31 -13.92
N ILE A 254 9.88 4.50 -14.98
CA ILE A 254 8.77 5.46 -14.99
C ILE A 254 7.65 5.04 -14.04
N ASN A 255 7.31 3.74 -14.02
CA ASN A 255 6.37 3.17 -13.06
C ASN A 255 6.78 3.52 -11.62
N ASP A 256 8.04 3.26 -11.28
CA ASP A 256 8.54 3.48 -9.93
C ASP A 256 8.54 4.97 -9.56
N GLN A 257 8.92 5.84 -10.49
CA GLN A 257 8.88 7.30 -10.25
C GLN A 257 7.45 7.82 -10.06
N ILE A 258 6.49 7.41 -10.89
CA ILE A 258 5.09 7.85 -10.75
C ILE A 258 4.49 7.31 -9.45
N LEU A 259 4.68 6.02 -9.15
CA LEU A 259 4.15 5.43 -7.92
C LEU A 259 4.76 6.08 -6.69
N LEU A 260 6.05 6.40 -6.70
CA LEU A 260 6.70 7.12 -5.61
C LEU A 260 6.13 8.53 -5.43
N HIS A 261 5.84 9.26 -6.52
CA HIS A 261 5.16 10.56 -6.45
C HIS A 261 3.75 10.42 -5.85
N ILE A 262 2.98 9.41 -6.30
CA ILE A 262 1.65 9.14 -5.75
C ILE A 262 1.74 8.88 -4.25
N VAL A 263 2.60 7.97 -3.81
CA VAL A 263 2.79 7.63 -2.39
C VAL A 263 3.20 8.86 -1.57
N SER A 264 4.15 9.64 -2.08
CA SER A 264 4.75 10.73 -1.31
C SER A 264 3.88 12.00 -1.25
N PHE A 265 3.13 12.32 -2.32
CA PHE A 265 2.52 13.64 -2.46
C PHE A 265 1.05 13.63 -2.86
N TYR A 266 0.56 12.55 -3.49
CA TYR A 266 -0.74 12.53 -4.16
C TYR A 266 -1.65 11.39 -3.72
N HIS A 267 -1.29 10.60 -2.70
CA HIS A 267 -2.10 9.48 -2.24
C HIS A 267 -3.50 9.88 -1.74
N THR A 268 -3.69 11.15 -1.34
CA THR A 268 -4.99 11.68 -0.93
C THR A 268 -5.86 12.15 -2.09
N LYS A 269 -5.28 12.33 -3.28
CA LYS A 269 -5.99 12.83 -4.47
C LYS A 269 -6.68 11.70 -5.24
N PRO A 270 -7.78 11.97 -5.96
CA PRO A 270 -8.35 11.02 -6.92
C PRO A 270 -7.39 10.80 -8.09
N TYR A 271 -7.05 9.54 -8.37
CA TYR A 271 -6.19 9.18 -9.51
C TYR A 271 -6.55 7.82 -10.09
N ILE A 272 -6.20 7.62 -11.36
CA ILE A 272 -6.22 6.34 -12.05
C ILE A 272 -4.79 6.05 -12.50
N TYR A 273 -4.27 4.90 -12.12
CA TYR A 273 -2.98 4.39 -12.56
C TYR A 273 -3.13 2.96 -13.08
N GLN A 274 -2.70 2.72 -14.30
CA GLN A 274 -2.84 1.43 -14.96
C GLN A 274 -1.67 1.11 -15.88
N VAL A 275 -1.15 -0.10 -15.76
CA VAL A 275 -0.30 -0.73 -16.78
C VAL A 275 -1.19 -1.53 -17.71
N LYS A 276 -1.15 -1.25 -19.02
CA LYS A 276 -1.98 -2.00 -20.00
C LYS A 276 -1.49 -3.43 -20.18
N GLU A 277 -2.36 -4.27 -20.75
CA GLU A 277 -2.11 -5.68 -21.02
C GLU A 277 -0.85 -5.94 -21.86
N ASP A 278 -0.50 -4.99 -22.74
CA ASP A 278 0.68 -5.04 -23.60
C ASP A 278 2.02 -4.87 -22.85
N LEU A 279 1.99 -4.49 -21.58
CA LEU A 279 3.15 -4.12 -20.76
C LEU A 279 4.05 -3.05 -21.41
N LYS A 280 3.52 -2.30 -22.38
CA LYS A 280 4.23 -1.24 -23.13
C LYS A 280 3.59 0.12 -22.97
N THR A 281 2.53 0.19 -22.18
CA THR A 281 1.74 1.40 -22.01
C THR A 281 1.37 1.60 -20.55
N ILE A 282 1.67 2.80 -20.02
CA ILE A 282 1.22 3.24 -18.70
C ILE A 282 0.20 4.36 -18.90
N ILE A 283 -0.94 4.27 -18.21
CA ILE A 283 -1.91 5.36 -18.11
C ILE A 283 -1.86 5.93 -16.71
N PHE A 284 -1.71 7.23 -16.61
CA PHE A 284 -1.81 7.96 -15.35
C PHE A 284 -2.72 9.17 -15.54
N LYS A 285 -3.76 9.25 -14.72
CA LYS A 285 -4.70 10.37 -14.66
C LYS A 285 -4.86 10.78 -13.20
N ILE A 286 -4.84 12.08 -12.93
CA ILE A 286 -4.95 12.60 -11.57
C ILE A 286 -5.71 13.92 -11.55
N LYS A 287 -6.57 14.09 -10.55
CA LYS A 287 -7.24 15.36 -10.24
C LYS A 287 -6.44 16.06 -9.14
N THR A 288 -5.89 17.21 -9.43
CA THR A 288 -4.98 17.97 -8.55
C THR A 288 -5.69 19.06 -7.77
#